data_af5a3d60a8a19670256ba35c82949c85
#
_entry.id   af5a3d60a8a19670256ba35c82949c85
#
_cell.length_a   1.000
_cell.length_b   1.000
_cell.length_c   1.000
_cell.angle_alpha   90.00
_cell.angle_beta   90.00
_cell.angle_gamma   90.00
#
_symmetry.space_group_name_H-M   'P 1'
#
loop_
_entity.id
_entity.type
_entity.pdbx_description
1 polymer ?
#
loop_
_entity_poly.entity_id
_entity_poly.type
_entity_poly.pdbx_seq_one_letter_code
_entity_poly.pdbx_strand_id
1 'polypeptide(L)'
;MFHLGGMRLRLPELLTEHEVTAYTLAQRSRGRISPSTLYRLVRSRGRVRYLDGDLLDALCDVLELEPGDLLERESKGRRAR
;
A
#
# COMPACT_ATOMS: atom_id res chain seq x y z
N MET A 1 6.64 -10.63 8.31
CA MET A 1 5.27 -10.16 8.01
C MET A 1 4.74 -9.34 9.17
N PHE A 2 4.15 -8.21 8.87
CA PHE A 2 3.65 -7.29 9.90
C PHE A 2 2.13 -7.35 9.99
N HIS A 3 1.63 -7.34 11.21
CA HIS A 3 0.19 -7.30 11.44
C HIS A 3 -0.26 -5.84 11.46
N LEU A 4 -1.18 -5.49 10.58
CA LEU A 4 -1.56 -4.09 10.39
C LEU A 4 -2.78 -3.64 11.19
N GLY A 5 -3.26 -4.41 12.14
CA GLY A 5 -4.50 -4.09 12.85
C GLY A 5 -4.72 -2.61 13.06
N GLY A 6 -5.76 -2.05 12.53
CA GLY A 6 -6.06 -0.64 12.65
C GLY A 6 -5.31 0.28 11.71
N MET A 7 -4.52 -0.26 10.80
CA MET A 7 -3.79 0.53 9.83
C MET A 7 -4.13 0.08 8.43
N ARG A 8 -3.86 0.93 7.45
CA ARG A 8 -4.06 0.57 6.06
C ARG A 8 -2.99 1.23 5.20
N LEU A 9 -2.83 0.71 4.00
CA LEU A 9 -1.94 1.32 3.02
C LEU A 9 -2.68 2.46 2.32
N ARG A 10 -2.00 3.55 2.09
CA ARG A 10 -2.58 4.67 1.35
C ARG A 10 -2.44 4.45 -0.16
N LEU A 11 -2.48 3.21 -0.59
CA LEU A 11 -2.20 2.88 -1.97
C LEU A 11 -3.16 3.51 -2.97
N PRO A 12 -4.49 3.45 -2.77
CA PRO A 12 -5.38 4.09 -3.74
C PRO A 12 -5.09 5.58 -3.90
N GLU A 13 -4.84 6.26 -2.80
CA GLU A 13 -4.55 7.69 -2.84
C GLU A 13 -3.23 7.96 -3.55
N LEU A 14 -2.22 7.13 -3.25
CA LEU A 14 -0.90 7.33 -3.84
C LEU A 14 -0.88 7.06 -5.34
N LEU A 15 -1.65 6.07 -5.79
CA LEU A 15 -1.76 5.82 -7.21
C LEU A 15 -2.36 7.02 -7.92
N THR A 16 -3.37 7.63 -7.33
CA THR A 16 -3.97 8.84 -7.89
C THR A 16 -2.98 10.00 -7.88
N GLU A 17 -2.30 10.20 -6.76
CA GLU A 17 -1.34 11.29 -6.63
C GLU A 17 -0.18 11.17 -7.61
N HIS A 18 0.28 9.95 -7.83
CA HIS A 18 1.39 9.71 -8.75
C HIS A 18 0.93 9.48 -10.19
N GLU A 19 -0.37 9.50 -10.42
CA GLU A 19 -0.97 9.32 -11.73
C GLU A 19 -0.52 8.02 -12.38
N VAL A 20 -0.53 6.95 -11.61
CA VAL A 20 -0.18 5.61 -12.11
C VAL A 20 -1.27 4.62 -11.80
N THR A 21 -1.35 3.57 -12.60
CA THR A 21 -2.31 2.50 -12.37
C THR A 21 -1.60 1.37 -11.63
N ALA A 22 -2.40 0.44 -11.07
CA ALA A 22 -1.83 -0.73 -10.43
C ALA A 22 -0.97 -1.52 -11.42
N TYR A 23 -1.41 -1.62 -12.67
CA TYR A 23 -0.67 -2.34 -13.69
C TYR A 23 0.70 -1.70 -13.92
N THR A 24 0.72 -0.38 -14.08
CA THR A 24 1.96 0.35 -14.31
C THR A 24 2.90 0.20 -13.11
N LEU A 25 2.35 0.26 -11.92
CA LEU A 25 3.16 0.10 -10.71
C LEU A 25 3.79 -1.29 -10.66
N ALA A 26 3.01 -2.31 -11.01
CA ALA A 26 3.55 -3.67 -11.05
C ALA A 26 4.70 -3.77 -12.05
N GLN A 27 4.54 -3.14 -13.22
CA GLN A 27 5.59 -3.15 -14.21
C GLN A 27 6.85 -2.44 -13.71
N ARG A 28 6.69 -1.31 -13.04
CA ARG A 28 7.83 -0.56 -12.51
C ARG A 28 8.56 -1.33 -11.43
N SER A 29 7.87 -2.24 -10.76
CA SER A 29 8.51 -3.04 -9.72
C SER A 29 9.41 -4.12 -10.28
N ARG A 30 9.38 -4.33 -11.59
CA ARG A 30 10.18 -5.34 -12.26
C ARG A 30 9.97 -6.73 -11.69
N GLY A 31 8.72 -7.05 -11.42
CA GLY A 31 8.36 -8.38 -10.94
C GLY A 31 8.40 -8.54 -9.43
N ARG A 32 8.81 -7.52 -8.70
CA ARG A 32 8.83 -7.61 -7.24
C ARG A 32 7.41 -7.63 -6.67
N ILE A 33 6.47 -7.00 -7.38
CA ILE A 33 5.08 -6.96 -6.95
C ILE A 33 4.22 -7.46 -8.11
N SER A 34 3.41 -8.46 -7.86
CA SER A 34 2.58 -8.99 -8.93
C SER A 34 1.36 -8.10 -9.14
N PRO A 35 0.84 -8.03 -10.37
CA PRO A 35 -0.38 -7.26 -10.63
C PRO A 35 -1.55 -7.73 -9.78
N SER A 36 -1.68 -9.03 -9.56
CA SER A 36 -2.76 -9.58 -8.74
C SER A 36 -2.73 -9.03 -7.34
N THR A 37 -1.53 -8.93 -6.75
CA THR A 37 -1.37 -8.40 -5.42
C THR A 37 -1.81 -6.94 -5.37
N LEU A 38 -1.39 -6.15 -6.38
CA LEU A 38 -1.75 -4.74 -6.41
C LEU A 38 -3.23 -4.52 -6.63
N TYR A 39 -3.85 -5.30 -7.52
CA TYR A 39 -5.29 -5.20 -7.73
C TYR A 39 -6.06 -5.53 -6.46
N ARG A 40 -5.59 -6.54 -5.73
CA ARG A 40 -6.22 -6.92 -4.48
C ARG A 40 -6.10 -5.78 -3.46
N LEU A 41 -4.93 -5.17 -3.37
CA LEU A 41 -4.71 -4.07 -2.44
C LEU A 41 -5.57 -2.85 -2.79
N VAL A 42 -5.70 -2.54 -4.07
CA VAL A 42 -6.53 -1.43 -4.50
C VAL A 42 -8.00 -1.73 -4.24
N ARG A 43 -8.42 -2.96 -4.52
CA ARG A 43 -9.81 -3.35 -4.33
C ARG A 43 -10.21 -3.28 -2.85
N SER A 44 -9.29 -3.61 -1.95
CA SER A 44 -9.56 -3.56 -0.53
C SER A 44 -9.31 -2.17 0.04
N ARG A 45 -8.97 -1.22 -0.82
CA ARG A 45 -8.66 0.17 -0.42
C ARG A 45 -7.47 0.23 0.53
N GLY A 46 -6.53 -0.68 0.33
CA GLY A 46 -5.33 -0.74 1.15
C GLY A 46 -5.52 -1.43 2.49
N ARG A 47 -6.69 -2.02 2.71
CA ARG A 47 -6.96 -2.71 3.98
C ARG A 47 -6.49 -4.14 3.90
N VAL A 48 -5.39 -4.42 4.55
CA VAL A 48 -4.88 -5.77 4.63
C VAL A 48 -4.54 -6.05 6.08
N ARG A 49 -4.69 -7.30 6.47
CA ARG A 49 -4.42 -7.69 7.86
C ARG A 49 -2.92 -7.84 8.11
N TYR A 50 -2.21 -8.34 7.13
CA TYR A 50 -0.78 -8.58 7.24
C TYR A 50 -0.07 -7.98 6.04
N LEU A 51 1.14 -7.50 6.26
CA LEU A 51 1.94 -6.92 5.21
C LEU A 51 3.32 -7.54 5.26
N ASP A 52 3.74 -8.08 4.11
CA ASP A 52 5.06 -8.66 3.96
C ASP A 52 6.08 -7.53 3.86
N GLY A 53 7.19 -7.68 4.58
CA GLY A 53 8.25 -6.68 4.54
C GLY A 53 8.81 -6.44 3.14
N ASP A 54 8.93 -7.51 2.35
CA ASP A 54 9.42 -7.37 0.97
C ASP A 54 8.45 -6.56 0.12
N LEU A 55 7.17 -6.75 0.32
CA LEU A 55 6.15 -5.98 -0.41
C LEU A 55 6.21 -4.52 0.00
N LEU A 56 6.32 -4.26 1.30
CA LEU A 56 6.42 -2.89 1.79
C LEU A 56 7.65 -2.20 1.22
N ASP A 57 8.78 -2.90 1.23
CA ASP A 57 10.03 -2.37 0.70
C ASP A 57 9.90 -2.06 -0.79
N ALA A 58 9.29 -2.97 -1.54
CA ALA A 58 9.11 -2.77 -2.98
C ALA A 58 8.20 -1.58 -3.27
N LEU A 59 7.15 -1.41 -2.50
CA LEU A 59 6.24 -0.27 -2.69
C LEU A 59 6.96 1.04 -2.39
N CYS A 60 7.72 1.09 -1.31
CA CYS A 60 8.47 2.28 -0.95
C CYS A 60 9.50 2.62 -2.03
N ASP A 61 10.17 1.61 -2.55
CA ASP A 61 11.17 1.79 -3.58
C ASP A 61 10.58 2.34 -4.88
N VAL A 62 9.52 1.72 -5.35
CA VAL A 62 8.92 2.10 -6.63
C VAL A 62 8.26 3.48 -6.55
N LEU A 63 7.62 3.77 -5.44
CA LEU A 63 6.95 5.06 -5.25
C LEU A 63 7.87 6.12 -4.66
N GLU A 64 9.09 5.73 -4.29
CA GLU A 64 10.08 6.63 -3.70
C GLU A 64 9.54 7.30 -2.44
N LEU A 65 9.03 6.47 -1.54
CA LEU A 65 8.42 6.92 -0.30
C LEU A 65 9.04 6.20 0.89
N GLU A 66 8.84 6.80 2.05
CA GLU A 66 9.17 6.13 3.30
C GLU A 66 7.95 5.35 3.77
N PRO A 67 8.13 4.31 4.59
CA PRO A 67 6.99 3.54 5.08
C PRO A 67 5.93 4.41 5.78
N GLY A 68 6.34 5.46 6.47
CA GLY A 68 5.41 6.35 7.13
C GLY A 68 4.50 7.12 6.17
N ASP A 69 4.94 7.27 4.93
CA ASP A 69 4.13 7.94 3.91
C ASP A 69 3.11 6.99 3.29
N LEU A 70 3.37 5.70 3.39
CA LEU A 70 2.55 4.67 2.77
C LEU A 70 1.45 4.16 3.71
N LEU A 71 1.70 4.18 5.00
CA LEU A 71 0.78 3.64 6.00
C LEU A 71 0.01 4.75 6.69
N GLU A 72 -1.23 4.48 7.05
CA GLU A 72 -1.98 5.41 7.87
C GLU A 72 -2.89 4.63 8.81
N ARG A 73 -3.21 5.23 9.93
CA ARG A 73 -4.13 4.61 10.88
C ARG A 73 -5.55 4.78 10.38
N GLU A 74 -6.33 3.73 10.52
CA GLU A 74 -7.72 3.84 10.19
C GLU A 74 -8.36 4.50 11.37
N SER A 75 -8.75 5.73 11.17
CA SER A 75 -9.31 6.42 12.27
C SER A 75 -10.74 6.19 12.39
N LYS A 76 -11.21 5.15 12.75
CA LYS A 76 -12.55 5.01 12.94
C LYS A 76 -12.91 5.65 14.13
N GLY A 77 -12.91 6.61 14.09
CA GLY A 77 -13.30 7.23 15.18
C GLY A 77 -12.51 7.10 16.37
N ARG A 78 -12.16 7.14 16.59
CA ARG A 78 -11.59 7.26 17.39
C ARG A 78 -11.28 7.89 18.19
N ARG A 79 -11.28 8.04 18.30
CA ARG A 79 -10.96 8.64 18.85
C ARG A 79 -10.71 9.02 19.69
N ALA A 80 -10.75 9.03 20.00
CA ALA A 80 -10.47 9.46 20.60
C ALA A 80 -10.22 9.80 21.43
N ARG A 81 -10.14 10.05 21.75
CA ARG A 81 -9.79 10.53 22.30
C ARG A 81 -9.75 10.94 22.71
#